data_b797d957e99184412a1876f146be7aa6
#
_entry.id   b797d957e99184412a1876f146be7aa6
#
_cell.length_a   1.000
_cell.length_b   1.000
_cell.length_c   1.000
_cell.angle_alpha   90.00
_cell.angle_beta   90.00
_cell.angle_gamma   90.00
#
_symmetry.space_group_name_H-M   'P 1'
#
loop_
_entity.id
_entity.type
_entity.pdbx_description
1 polymer ?
#
loop_
_entity_poly.entity_id
_entity_poly.type
_entity_poly.pdbx_seq_one_letter_code
_entity_poly.pdbx_strand_id
1 'polypeptide(L)'
;MATDMQVNQPGAGGVTAFSCNNCGATTDVAATGVTIRCPFCGSEYVIAKPEDPNRPQPEALIPFTVPDTQVQTIYREWLGKGFFRPRDLTQLATNHKMRAVYLPAWECRGYARSQWWAQAGYNHQHQESYQEEENGQMVTKTRTVTHTDWRPAEGYHEQAYPREIVSGSRGLPQDWVAKLGEFDFGQLQQYNPQFLLGREAEEAAIDQTAALETARQQIEQKERDECAHLVPGDTHRDLRVNTTVTELAARLLYLPVWLASFQYKGTVYRCVVNGQSGQIGGEAPISKGRVLLVVAAVIAALLVIFLLFQLLRPHGVPIPTPTRRP
;
A
#
# COMPACT_ATOMS: atom_id res chain seq x y z
N MET A 1 -15.66 44.76 8.82
CA MET A 1 -16.96 44.35 9.33
C MET A 1 -16.90 42.83 9.50
N ALA A 2 -16.66 42.42 10.75
CA ALA A 2 -16.62 40.99 11.09
C ALA A 2 -18.07 40.57 11.34
N THR A 3 -18.55 39.59 10.55
CA THR A 3 -19.87 38.99 10.73
C THR A 3 -19.74 37.92 11.81
N ASP A 4 -20.31 38.20 12.99
CA ASP A 4 -20.46 37.25 14.08
C ASP A 4 -21.29 36.07 13.58
N MET A 5 -20.62 34.90 13.40
CA MET A 5 -21.31 33.64 13.27
C MET A 5 -21.69 33.16 14.68
N GLN A 6 -22.95 33.30 15.01
CA GLN A 6 -23.53 32.66 16.20
C GLN A 6 -23.40 31.13 16.05
N VAL A 7 -22.49 30.56 16.82
CA VAL A 7 -22.41 29.11 17.02
C VAL A 7 -23.60 28.74 17.91
N ASN A 8 -24.60 28.07 17.33
CA ASN A 8 -25.67 27.44 18.10
C ASN A 8 -25.03 26.44 19.05
N GLN A 9 -25.15 26.66 20.36
CA GLN A 9 -24.66 25.70 21.39
C GLN A 9 -25.54 24.45 21.30
N PRO A 10 -24.94 23.26 21.05
CA PRO A 10 -25.70 22.01 21.16
C PRO A 10 -25.99 21.73 22.62
N GLY A 11 -27.22 21.32 22.88
CA GLY A 11 -27.64 20.81 24.19
C GLY A 11 -26.79 19.63 24.62
N ALA A 12 -26.65 19.49 25.93
CA ALA A 12 -25.82 18.48 26.59
C ALA A 12 -25.99 17.07 25.99
N GLY A 13 -24.92 16.51 25.42
CA GLY A 13 -24.79 15.09 25.08
C GLY A 13 -24.81 14.71 23.60
N GLY A 14 -24.86 15.65 22.66
CA GLY A 14 -24.88 15.35 21.21
C GLY A 14 -23.48 15.15 20.66
N VAL A 15 -23.25 14.04 19.95
CA VAL A 15 -22.08 13.86 19.08
C VAL A 15 -22.30 14.72 17.84
N THR A 16 -21.37 15.62 17.52
CA THR A 16 -21.46 16.48 16.32
C THR A 16 -20.53 15.93 15.26
N ALA A 17 -21.08 15.57 14.10
CA ALA A 17 -20.29 15.16 12.94
C ALA A 17 -19.68 16.36 12.24
N PHE A 18 -18.41 16.23 11.80
CA PHE A 18 -17.70 17.24 11.02
C PHE A 18 -17.22 16.66 9.70
N SER A 19 -17.49 17.38 8.61
CA SER A 19 -17.02 17.01 7.29
C SER A 19 -15.85 17.89 6.86
N CYS A 20 -14.77 17.26 6.37
CA CYS A 20 -13.60 17.96 5.88
C CYS A 20 -13.76 18.33 4.40
N ASN A 21 -13.74 19.63 4.06
CA ASN A 21 -13.87 20.11 2.68
C ASN A 21 -12.69 19.73 1.79
N ASN A 22 -11.53 19.38 2.39
CA ASN A 22 -10.33 19.07 1.62
C ASN A 22 -10.24 17.59 1.22
N CYS A 23 -10.56 16.65 2.12
CA CYS A 23 -10.45 15.22 1.86
C CYS A 23 -11.78 14.46 1.88
N GLY A 24 -12.89 15.13 2.24
CA GLY A 24 -14.23 14.53 2.27
C GLY A 24 -14.50 13.59 3.44
N ALA A 25 -13.53 13.38 4.36
CA ALA A 25 -13.75 12.57 5.54
C ALA A 25 -14.77 13.23 6.48
N THR A 26 -15.70 12.43 7.02
CA THR A 26 -16.64 12.87 8.04
C THR A 26 -16.31 12.17 9.34
N THR A 27 -16.12 12.92 10.42
CA THR A 27 -15.64 12.40 11.71
C THR A 27 -16.58 12.86 12.82
N ASP A 28 -16.99 11.94 13.69
CA ASP A 28 -17.70 12.24 14.91
C ASP A 28 -16.70 12.69 16.00
N VAL A 29 -16.90 13.87 16.54
CA VAL A 29 -16.08 14.40 17.64
C VAL A 29 -16.98 14.79 18.80
N ALA A 30 -16.64 14.36 20.00
CA ALA A 30 -17.30 14.86 21.20
C ALA A 30 -17.10 16.39 21.27
N ALA A 31 -18.19 17.14 21.34
CA ALA A 31 -18.20 18.61 21.27
C ALA A 31 -17.42 19.22 22.45
N THR A 32 -16.15 19.51 22.25
CA THR A 32 -15.38 20.40 23.13
C THR A 32 -14.80 21.51 22.27
N GLY A 33 -15.57 22.53 22.09
CA GLY A 33 -15.34 23.90 21.65
C GLY A 33 -13.98 24.38 21.10
N VAL A 34 -13.28 23.61 20.24
CA VAL A 34 -11.96 23.96 19.74
C VAL A 34 -11.93 23.77 18.21
N THR A 35 -11.20 24.63 17.53
CA THR A 35 -10.92 24.53 16.09
C THR A 35 -10.49 23.12 15.74
N ILE A 36 -11.28 22.38 14.95
CA ILE A 36 -11.04 20.99 14.64
C ILE A 36 -10.16 20.94 13.40
N ARG A 37 -8.97 20.34 13.59
CA ARG A 37 -8.09 20.01 12.48
C ARG A 37 -8.41 18.60 12.01
N CYS A 38 -8.62 18.41 10.71
CA CYS A 38 -8.93 17.10 10.14
C CYS A 38 -7.83 16.07 10.46
N PRO A 39 -8.15 14.91 11.07
CA PRO A 39 -7.16 13.88 11.41
C PRO A 39 -6.53 13.23 10.18
N PHE A 40 -7.23 13.26 9.05
CA PHE A 40 -6.81 12.58 7.82
C PHE A 40 -5.86 13.43 6.95
N CYS A 41 -6.14 14.72 6.79
CA CYS A 41 -5.35 15.57 5.89
C CYS A 41 -4.70 16.78 6.59
N GLY A 42 -4.97 16.99 7.88
CA GLY A 42 -4.44 18.12 8.63
C GLY A 42 -5.06 19.49 8.30
N SER A 43 -6.09 19.53 7.44
CA SER A 43 -6.79 20.76 7.06
C SER A 43 -7.58 21.33 8.24
N GLU A 44 -7.66 22.65 8.32
CA GLU A 44 -8.47 23.38 9.32
C GLU A 44 -9.89 23.67 8.80
N TYR A 45 -10.19 23.31 7.55
CA TYR A 45 -11.48 23.54 6.91
C TYR A 45 -12.44 22.37 7.19
N VAL A 46 -13.12 22.42 8.32
CA VAL A 46 -14.17 21.46 8.71
C VAL A 46 -15.50 22.20 8.90
N ILE A 47 -16.56 21.58 8.41
CA ILE A 47 -17.93 22.07 8.55
C ILE A 47 -18.72 21.13 9.44
N ALA A 48 -19.45 21.65 10.41
CA ALA A 48 -20.40 20.87 11.19
C ALA A 48 -21.49 20.30 10.27
N LYS A 49 -21.73 19.00 10.37
CA LYS A 49 -22.76 18.30 9.60
C LYS A 49 -23.86 17.84 10.56
N PRO A 50 -25.15 18.00 10.20
CA PRO A 50 -26.24 17.40 10.97
C PRO A 50 -26.06 15.88 11.05
N GLU A 51 -26.41 15.30 12.21
CA GLU A 51 -26.51 13.85 12.33
C GLU A 51 -27.47 13.28 11.28
N ASP A 52 -27.03 12.25 10.57
CA ASP A 52 -27.90 11.48 9.68
C ASP A 52 -28.45 10.27 10.47
N PRO A 53 -29.77 10.27 10.82
CA PRO A 53 -30.35 9.18 11.58
C PRO A 53 -30.39 7.85 10.80
N ASN A 54 -30.21 7.90 9.47
CA ASN A 54 -30.23 6.71 8.61
C ASN A 54 -28.80 6.19 8.30
N ARG A 55 -27.76 6.77 8.90
CA ARG A 55 -26.40 6.30 8.65
C ARG A 55 -26.23 4.85 9.09
N PRO A 56 -25.52 4.02 8.31
CA PRO A 56 -25.24 2.65 8.71
C PRO A 56 -24.38 2.66 9.99
N GLN A 57 -24.85 1.94 11.01
CA GLN A 57 -24.11 1.74 12.25
C GLN A 57 -23.20 0.52 12.10
N PRO A 58 -22.00 0.54 12.68
CA PRO A 58 -21.14 -0.64 12.70
C PRO A 58 -21.79 -1.75 13.53
N GLU A 59 -21.67 -2.99 13.05
CA GLU A 59 -22.16 -4.16 13.80
C GLU A 59 -21.13 -4.61 14.85
N ALA A 60 -19.85 -4.42 14.55
CA ALA A 60 -18.75 -4.84 15.40
C ALA A 60 -17.55 -3.91 15.27
N LEU A 61 -16.59 -4.08 16.17
CA LEU A 61 -15.32 -3.36 16.13
C LEU A 61 -14.17 -4.24 16.65
N ILE A 62 -12.95 -3.87 16.29
CA ILE A 62 -11.73 -4.38 16.91
C ILE A 62 -11.27 -3.34 17.94
N PRO A 63 -11.07 -3.69 19.21
CA PRO A 63 -10.59 -2.74 20.22
C PRO A 63 -9.16 -2.26 19.95
N PHE A 64 -8.83 -1.05 20.40
CA PHE A 64 -7.44 -0.61 20.50
C PHE A 64 -6.70 -1.40 21.56
N THR A 65 -5.57 -2.00 21.20
CA THR A 65 -4.63 -2.65 22.13
C THR A 65 -3.33 -1.85 22.29
N VAL A 66 -2.96 -1.06 21.28
CA VAL A 66 -1.79 -0.18 21.31
C VAL A 66 -2.15 1.14 22.01
N PRO A 67 -1.58 1.41 23.21
CA PRO A 67 -1.85 2.65 23.95
C PRO A 67 -1.13 3.86 23.32
N ASP A 68 -1.58 5.07 23.70
CA ASP A 68 -1.02 6.35 23.21
C ASP A 68 0.50 6.45 23.43
N THR A 69 0.99 6.04 24.59
CA THR A 69 2.43 6.09 24.91
C THR A 69 3.27 5.22 23.98
N GLN A 70 2.77 4.04 23.64
CA GLN A 70 3.45 3.11 22.75
C GLN A 70 3.42 3.60 21.30
N VAL A 71 2.27 4.08 20.82
CA VAL A 71 2.15 4.57 19.45
C VAL A 71 3.03 5.78 19.17
N GLN A 72 3.19 6.69 20.16
CA GLN A 72 4.12 7.82 20.03
C GLN A 72 5.57 7.36 19.89
N THR A 73 5.95 6.27 20.54
CA THR A 73 7.28 5.66 20.39
C THR A 73 7.45 5.05 19.00
N ILE A 74 6.48 4.24 18.54
CA ILE A 74 6.46 3.64 17.20
C ILE A 74 6.58 4.74 16.12
N TYR A 75 5.82 5.82 16.25
CA TYR A 75 5.83 6.94 15.32
C TYR A 75 7.19 7.63 15.26
N ARG A 76 7.78 7.93 16.43
CA ARG A 76 9.10 8.57 16.51
C ARG A 76 10.20 7.71 15.91
N GLU A 77 10.19 6.42 16.22
CA GLU A 77 11.13 5.47 15.63
C GLU A 77 10.98 5.37 14.12
N TRP A 78 9.74 5.30 13.65
CA TRP A 78 9.46 5.23 12.21
C TRP A 78 9.96 6.47 11.47
N LEU A 79 9.76 7.68 12.01
CA LEU A 79 10.30 8.90 11.43
C LEU A 79 11.82 8.93 11.40
N GLY A 80 12.48 8.33 12.39
CA GLY A 80 13.94 8.21 12.47
C GLY A 80 14.55 7.14 11.55
N LYS A 81 13.77 6.14 11.13
CA LYS A 81 14.21 5.04 10.27
C LYS A 81 14.26 5.48 8.80
N GLY A 82 15.36 5.20 8.12
CA GLY A 82 15.52 5.41 6.69
C GLY A 82 16.68 6.33 6.33
N PHE A 83 17.63 5.79 5.59
CA PHE A 83 18.86 6.50 5.20
C PHE A 83 18.59 7.78 4.42
N PHE A 84 17.56 7.81 3.60
CA PHE A 84 17.21 8.97 2.77
C PHE A 84 16.29 9.99 3.48
N ARG A 85 15.84 9.73 4.72
CA ARG A 85 14.98 10.67 5.43
C ARG A 85 15.76 11.84 6.02
N PRO A 86 15.25 13.08 6.02
CA PRO A 86 15.83 14.21 6.72
C PRO A 86 16.02 13.92 8.22
N ARG A 87 17.10 14.42 8.82
CA ARG A 87 17.41 14.16 10.25
C ARG A 87 16.51 14.93 11.22
N ASP A 88 15.93 16.02 10.77
CA ASP A 88 15.07 16.90 11.55
C ASP A 88 13.63 16.37 11.72
N LEU A 89 13.27 15.28 11.01
CA LEU A 89 11.91 14.70 11.09
C LEU A 89 11.54 14.20 12.51
N THR A 90 12.51 13.70 13.26
CA THR A 90 12.26 13.20 14.63
C THR A 90 11.84 14.33 15.59
N GLN A 91 12.27 15.56 15.34
CA GLN A 91 11.86 16.72 16.10
C GLN A 91 10.38 17.08 15.84
N LEU A 92 9.89 16.82 14.62
CA LEU A 92 8.48 17.02 14.27
C LEU A 92 7.56 16.06 15.04
N ALA A 93 8.00 14.83 15.30
CA ALA A 93 7.24 13.85 16.09
C ALA A 93 6.92 14.32 17.51
N THR A 94 7.71 15.23 18.05
CA THR A 94 7.49 15.78 19.40
C THR A 94 6.29 16.75 19.42
N ASN A 95 6.01 17.38 18.29
CA ASN A 95 4.98 18.42 18.16
C ASN A 95 3.65 17.89 17.57
N HIS A 96 3.66 16.70 16.98
CA HIS A 96 2.48 16.11 16.35
C HIS A 96 2.10 14.80 17.04
N LYS A 97 0.98 14.83 17.77
CA LYS A 97 0.44 13.64 18.43
C LYS A 97 -0.34 12.79 17.43
N MET A 98 -0.24 11.48 17.58
CA MET A 98 -1.11 10.54 16.91
C MET A 98 -2.53 10.66 17.46
N ARG A 99 -3.54 10.53 16.59
CA ARG A 99 -4.96 10.58 16.97
C ARG A 99 -5.57 9.18 16.81
N ALA A 100 -6.30 8.76 17.82
CA ALA A 100 -7.01 7.48 17.81
C ALA A 100 -8.34 7.65 17.07
N VAL A 101 -8.51 6.96 15.95
CA VAL A 101 -9.71 7.03 15.11
C VAL A 101 -10.21 5.62 14.83
N TYR A 102 -11.49 5.38 15.02
CA TYR A 102 -12.15 4.20 14.49
C TYR A 102 -12.49 4.41 13.02
N LEU A 103 -11.86 3.63 12.15
CA LEU A 103 -12.03 3.68 10.71
C LEU A 103 -13.18 2.75 10.28
N PRO A 104 -14.20 3.25 9.55
CA PRO A 104 -15.22 2.37 8.99
C PRO A 104 -14.61 1.48 7.90
N ALA A 105 -14.92 0.20 7.97
CA ALA A 105 -14.51 -0.79 6.99
C ALA A 105 -15.64 -1.78 6.74
N TRP A 106 -15.83 -2.18 5.50
CA TRP A 106 -16.74 -3.23 5.13
C TRP A 106 -16.00 -4.57 5.12
N GLU A 107 -16.42 -5.48 5.97
CA GLU A 107 -16.02 -6.88 5.89
C GLU A 107 -16.96 -7.58 4.94
N CYS A 108 -16.44 -7.94 3.77
CA CYS A 108 -17.17 -8.62 2.72
C CYS A 108 -16.80 -10.10 2.70
N ARG A 109 -17.77 -10.96 2.39
CA ARG A 109 -17.55 -12.39 2.17
C ARG A 109 -18.20 -12.80 0.86
N GLY A 110 -17.65 -13.81 0.21
CA GLY A 110 -18.17 -14.33 -1.04
C GLY A 110 -17.63 -15.73 -1.33
N TYR A 111 -18.19 -16.34 -2.33
CA TYR A 111 -17.72 -17.60 -2.90
C TYR A 111 -17.50 -17.41 -4.39
N ALA A 112 -16.32 -17.77 -4.90
CA ALA A 112 -15.98 -17.64 -6.30
C ALA A 112 -15.84 -19.00 -6.97
N ARG A 113 -16.24 -19.05 -8.24
CA ARG A 113 -16.01 -20.14 -9.17
C ARG A 113 -15.44 -19.57 -10.44
N SER A 114 -14.30 -20.08 -10.86
CA SER A 114 -13.57 -19.63 -12.03
C SER A 114 -13.32 -20.77 -12.99
N GLN A 115 -13.55 -20.49 -14.27
CA GLN A 115 -13.08 -21.32 -15.37
C GLN A 115 -11.98 -20.56 -16.10
N TRP A 116 -10.88 -21.22 -16.39
CA TRP A 116 -9.74 -20.58 -17.02
C TRP A 116 -9.23 -21.36 -18.23
N TRP A 117 -8.64 -20.62 -19.15
CA TRP A 117 -7.98 -21.12 -20.37
C TRP A 117 -6.67 -20.38 -20.53
N ALA A 118 -5.61 -21.08 -20.94
CA ALA A 118 -4.29 -20.49 -21.16
C ALA A 118 -3.49 -21.31 -22.18
N GLN A 119 -2.37 -20.75 -22.62
CA GLN A 119 -1.30 -21.51 -23.25
C GLN A 119 -0.23 -21.79 -22.19
N ALA A 120 -0.06 -23.06 -21.86
CA ALA A 120 0.99 -23.56 -20.96
C ALA A 120 2.30 -23.68 -21.72
N GLY A 121 3.37 -23.14 -21.19
CA GLY A 121 4.69 -23.13 -21.83
C GLY A 121 5.65 -24.08 -21.11
N TYR A 122 6.26 -24.98 -21.88
CA TYR A 122 7.26 -25.93 -21.40
C TYR A 122 8.61 -25.57 -21.98
N ASN A 123 9.57 -25.24 -21.14
CA ASN A 123 10.89 -24.77 -21.57
C ASN A 123 11.84 -25.96 -21.80
N HIS A 124 12.38 -26.05 -22.99
CA HIS A 124 13.41 -27.01 -23.35
C HIS A 124 14.70 -26.27 -23.67
N GLN A 125 15.79 -26.68 -23.05
CA GLN A 125 17.12 -26.14 -23.34
C GLN A 125 17.86 -27.08 -24.28
N HIS A 126 18.38 -26.52 -25.39
CA HIS A 126 19.29 -27.22 -26.27
C HIS A 126 20.53 -26.37 -26.55
N GLN A 127 21.61 -27.04 -26.91
CA GLN A 127 22.86 -26.35 -27.26
C GLN A 127 22.91 -26.16 -28.76
N GLU A 128 23.06 -24.91 -29.17
CA GLU A 128 23.32 -24.55 -30.57
C GLU A 128 24.78 -24.18 -30.73
N SER A 129 25.42 -24.75 -31.74
CA SER A 129 26.77 -24.35 -32.16
C SER A 129 26.69 -23.27 -33.21
N TYR A 130 27.39 -22.19 -33.02
CA TYR A 130 27.52 -21.10 -34.01
C TYR A 130 28.98 -20.78 -34.26
N GLN A 131 29.29 -20.23 -35.43
CA GLN A 131 30.64 -19.83 -35.78
C GLN A 131 30.79 -18.32 -35.54
N GLU A 132 31.87 -17.94 -34.90
CA GLU A 132 32.25 -16.55 -34.62
C GLU A 132 33.71 -16.34 -35.03
N GLU A 133 33.98 -15.24 -35.73
CA GLU A 133 35.34 -14.87 -36.11
C GLU A 133 36.05 -14.23 -34.89
N GLU A 134 37.11 -14.89 -34.42
CA GLU A 134 37.95 -14.40 -33.35
C GLU A 134 39.41 -14.37 -33.82
N ASN A 135 39.99 -13.20 -33.85
CA ASN A 135 41.39 -12.97 -34.32
C ASN A 135 41.64 -13.47 -35.79
N GLY A 136 40.65 -13.33 -36.67
CA GLY A 136 40.81 -13.77 -38.07
C GLY A 136 40.67 -15.27 -38.31
N GLN A 137 40.24 -16.02 -37.31
CA GLN A 137 39.92 -17.46 -37.39
C GLN A 137 38.48 -17.71 -36.98
N MET A 138 37.80 -18.60 -37.71
CA MET A 138 36.45 -19.04 -37.38
C MET A 138 36.49 -20.05 -36.24
N VAL A 139 35.94 -19.66 -35.10
CA VAL A 139 35.87 -20.51 -33.89
C VAL A 139 34.43 -20.96 -33.70
N THR A 140 34.21 -22.23 -33.47
CA THR A 140 32.88 -22.76 -33.12
C THR A 140 32.63 -22.56 -31.63
N LYS A 141 31.62 -21.75 -31.28
CA LYS A 141 31.14 -21.55 -29.93
C LYS A 141 29.79 -22.21 -29.75
N THR A 142 29.48 -22.60 -28.51
CA THR A 142 28.19 -23.20 -28.17
C THR A 142 27.43 -22.26 -27.25
N ARG A 143 26.14 -22.03 -27.55
CA ARG A 143 25.22 -21.29 -26.68
C ARG A 143 24.06 -22.18 -26.29
N THR A 144 23.56 -22.02 -25.06
CA THR A 144 22.31 -22.64 -24.64
C THR A 144 21.15 -21.74 -25.07
N VAL A 145 20.23 -22.31 -25.84
CA VAL A 145 19.02 -21.64 -26.29
C VAL A 145 17.83 -22.32 -25.62
N THR A 146 16.94 -21.50 -25.06
CA THR A 146 15.69 -22.00 -24.50
C THR A 146 14.59 -21.88 -25.55
N HIS A 147 13.96 -23.01 -25.87
CA HIS A 147 12.76 -23.08 -26.69
C HIS A 147 11.57 -23.40 -25.82
N THR A 148 10.44 -22.71 -26.03
CA THR A 148 9.21 -22.92 -25.25
C THR A 148 8.15 -23.57 -26.13
N ASP A 149 7.74 -24.78 -25.77
CA ASP A 149 6.60 -25.46 -26.39
C ASP A 149 5.30 -25.02 -25.73
N TRP A 150 4.40 -24.49 -26.54
CA TRP A 150 3.12 -24.00 -26.09
C TRP A 150 2.02 -25.03 -26.32
N ARG A 151 1.25 -25.32 -25.24
CA ARG A 151 0.13 -26.27 -25.27
C ARG A 151 -1.11 -25.63 -24.67
N PRO A 152 -2.30 -25.81 -25.27
CA PRO A 152 -3.52 -25.34 -24.66
C PRO A 152 -3.77 -26.07 -23.33
N ALA A 153 -4.20 -25.31 -22.32
CA ALA A 153 -4.57 -25.80 -21.01
C ALA A 153 -5.84 -25.08 -20.54
N GLU A 154 -6.66 -25.80 -19.80
CA GLU A 154 -7.87 -25.25 -19.18
C GLU A 154 -8.11 -25.90 -17.83
N GLY A 155 -8.90 -25.25 -16.99
CA GLY A 155 -9.24 -25.81 -15.68
C GLY A 155 -10.30 -25.00 -14.96
N TYR A 156 -10.55 -25.43 -13.74
CA TYR A 156 -11.50 -24.82 -12.84
C TYR A 156 -10.82 -24.51 -11.51
N HIS A 157 -11.28 -23.46 -10.85
CA HIS A 157 -10.92 -23.12 -9.49
C HIS A 157 -12.15 -22.65 -8.75
N GLU A 158 -12.28 -23.04 -7.50
CA GLU A 158 -13.35 -22.54 -6.63
C GLU A 158 -12.83 -22.34 -5.22
N GLN A 159 -13.19 -21.20 -4.63
CA GLN A 159 -12.71 -20.83 -3.30
C GLN A 159 -13.72 -19.96 -2.56
N ALA A 160 -13.82 -20.18 -1.25
CA ALA A 160 -14.49 -19.27 -0.34
C ALA A 160 -13.57 -18.11 0.03
N TYR A 161 -14.09 -16.90 -0.02
CA TYR A 161 -13.49 -15.68 0.47
C TYR A 161 -14.22 -15.22 1.72
N PRO A 162 -13.81 -15.73 2.90
CA PRO A 162 -14.54 -15.47 4.14
C PRO A 162 -14.42 -14.03 4.60
N ARG A 163 -13.41 -13.31 4.08
CA ARG A 163 -13.12 -11.94 4.52
C ARG A 163 -12.33 -11.18 3.48
N GLU A 164 -12.98 -10.18 2.89
CA GLU A 164 -12.37 -9.11 2.11
C GLU A 164 -12.66 -7.79 2.80
N ILE A 165 -11.63 -7.00 3.07
CA ILE A 165 -11.78 -5.71 3.75
C ILE A 165 -11.77 -4.60 2.73
N VAL A 166 -12.86 -3.86 2.69
CA VAL A 166 -13.02 -2.67 1.84
C VAL A 166 -13.10 -1.44 2.73
N SER A 167 -12.31 -0.42 2.43
CA SER A 167 -12.37 0.86 3.15
C SER A 167 -13.75 1.47 3.02
N GLY A 168 -14.36 1.83 4.15
CA GLY A 168 -15.58 2.65 4.19
C GLY A 168 -15.28 4.15 4.21
N SER A 169 -14.01 4.54 4.25
CA SER A 169 -13.51 5.90 4.44
C SER A 169 -13.17 6.57 3.11
N ARG A 170 -13.47 7.87 3.00
CA ARG A 170 -12.88 8.73 1.96
C ARG A 170 -11.54 9.31 2.39
N GLY A 171 -11.34 9.52 3.68
CA GLY A 171 -10.10 10.07 4.23
C GLY A 171 -8.94 9.08 4.18
N LEU A 172 -9.23 7.77 4.22
CA LEU A 172 -8.26 6.68 4.17
C LEU A 172 -8.65 5.65 3.11
N PRO A 173 -8.25 5.86 1.84
CA PRO A 173 -8.54 4.95 0.73
C PRO A 173 -7.93 3.56 0.92
N GLN A 174 -8.30 2.61 0.07
CA GLN A 174 -7.94 1.18 0.17
C GLN A 174 -6.44 0.91 0.24
N ASP A 175 -5.62 1.67 -0.50
CA ASP A 175 -4.16 1.56 -0.47
C ASP A 175 -3.54 1.90 0.88
N TRP A 176 -4.22 2.74 1.68
CA TRP A 176 -3.81 3.07 3.04
C TRP A 176 -4.22 1.98 4.03
N VAL A 177 -5.40 1.37 3.83
CA VAL A 177 -5.83 0.22 4.64
C VAL A 177 -4.83 -0.94 4.48
N ALA A 178 -4.34 -1.19 3.27
CA ALA A 178 -3.31 -2.18 3.02
C ALA A 178 -1.99 -1.93 3.79
N LYS A 179 -1.62 -0.66 4.04
CA LYS A 179 -0.44 -0.30 4.83
C LYS A 179 -0.58 -0.59 6.32
N LEU A 180 -1.81 -0.75 6.82
CA LEU A 180 -2.07 -1.13 8.21
C LEU A 180 -1.72 -2.59 8.51
N GLY A 181 -1.53 -3.42 7.46
CA GLY A 181 -1.33 -4.84 7.60
C GLY A 181 -2.57 -5.58 8.06
N GLU A 182 -2.35 -6.75 8.63
CA GLU A 182 -3.44 -7.62 9.07
C GLU A 182 -4.00 -7.21 10.43
N PHE A 183 -5.31 -7.42 10.60
CA PHE A 183 -6.00 -7.32 11.88
C PHE A 183 -6.37 -8.72 12.37
N ASP A 184 -6.23 -8.94 13.66
CA ASP A 184 -6.73 -10.15 14.31
C ASP A 184 -8.24 -10.04 14.57
N PHE A 185 -9.02 -10.60 13.67
CA PHE A 185 -10.48 -10.62 13.78
C PHE A 185 -11.00 -11.59 14.86
N GLY A 186 -10.14 -12.40 15.46
CA GLY A 186 -10.49 -13.19 16.63
C GLY A 186 -10.83 -12.33 17.87
N GLN A 187 -10.38 -11.06 17.84
CA GLN A 187 -10.68 -10.08 18.89
C GLN A 187 -11.86 -9.16 18.55
N LEU A 188 -12.62 -9.48 17.50
CA LEU A 188 -13.80 -8.71 17.12
C LEU A 188 -14.85 -8.73 18.24
N GLN A 189 -15.37 -7.56 18.60
CA GLN A 189 -16.40 -7.39 19.62
C GLN A 189 -17.62 -6.74 19.02
N GLN A 190 -18.79 -7.03 19.58
CA GLN A 190 -20.02 -6.37 19.20
C GLN A 190 -19.88 -4.85 19.47
N TYR A 191 -20.37 -4.05 18.53
CA TYR A 191 -20.30 -2.60 18.65
C TYR A 191 -21.02 -2.13 19.93
N ASN A 192 -20.32 -1.27 20.68
CA ASN A 192 -20.88 -0.55 21.82
C ASN A 192 -20.30 0.87 21.79
N PRO A 193 -21.13 1.93 21.88
CA PRO A 193 -20.67 3.32 21.88
C PRO A 193 -19.62 3.66 22.96
N GLN A 194 -19.55 2.88 24.05
CA GLN A 194 -18.53 3.08 25.10
C GLN A 194 -17.09 2.93 24.58
N PHE A 195 -16.86 2.18 23.49
CA PHE A 195 -15.54 2.08 22.87
C PHE A 195 -15.07 3.38 22.21
N LEU A 196 -16.00 4.29 21.93
CA LEU A 196 -15.69 5.59 21.35
C LEU A 196 -15.30 6.65 22.39
N LEU A 197 -15.36 6.34 23.68
CA LEU A 197 -14.99 7.30 24.72
C LEU A 197 -13.51 7.72 24.59
N GLY A 198 -13.29 9.04 24.39
CA GLY A 198 -11.95 9.61 24.19
C GLY A 198 -11.30 9.31 22.83
N ARG A 199 -12.08 8.82 21.86
CA ARG A 199 -11.64 8.47 20.52
C ARG A 199 -12.55 9.09 19.49
N GLU A 200 -12.04 9.25 18.29
CA GLU A 200 -12.83 9.71 17.13
C GLU A 200 -13.33 8.50 16.34
N ALA A 201 -14.44 8.66 15.66
CA ALA A 201 -14.92 7.68 14.70
C ALA A 201 -15.27 8.38 13.38
N GLU A 202 -14.87 7.80 12.27
CA GLU A 202 -15.25 8.29 10.94
C GLU A 202 -16.57 7.65 10.51
N GLU A 203 -17.45 8.43 9.90
CA GLU A 203 -18.65 7.90 9.26
C GLU A 203 -18.30 7.14 7.98
N ALA A 204 -19.02 6.04 7.72
CA ALA A 204 -18.90 5.34 6.45
C ALA A 204 -19.36 6.24 5.30
N ALA A 205 -18.43 6.59 4.43
CA ALA A 205 -18.67 7.43 3.25
C ALA A 205 -18.86 6.60 1.97
N ILE A 206 -18.54 5.31 2.05
CA ILE A 206 -18.75 4.31 1.00
C ILE A 206 -19.94 3.45 1.45
N ASP A 207 -20.96 3.37 0.63
CA ASP A 207 -22.14 2.56 0.93
C ASP A 207 -21.88 1.06 0.71
N GLN A 208 -22.79 0.24 1.20
CA GLN A 208 -22.69 -1.22 1.13
C GLN A 208 -22.62 -1.72 -0.32
N THR A 209 -23.37 -1.12 -1.23
CA THR A 209 -23.41 -1.55 -2.64
C THR A 209 -22.08 -1.32 -3.33
N ALA A 210 -21.49 -0.14 -3.13
CA ALA A 210 -20.18 0.19 -3.67
C ALA A 210 -19.06 -0.68 -3.04
N ALA A 211 -19.19 -1.01 -1.75
CA ALA A 211 -18.27 -1.91 -1.07
C ALA A 211 -18.34 -3.34 -1.61
N LEU A 212 -19.52 -3.86 -1.85
CA LEU A 212 -19.74 -5.20 -2.45
C LEU A 212 -19.15 -5.27 -3.87
N GLU A 213 -19.31 -4.22 -4.66
CA GLU A 213 -18.72 -4.18 -6.00
C GLU A 213 -17.19 -4.15 -5.94
N THR A 214 -16.62 -3.37 -5.03
CA THR A 214 -15.16 -3.36 -4.80
C THR A 214 -14.65 -4.72 -4.34
N ALA A 215 -15.36 -5.37 -3.42
CA ALA A 215 -15.02 -6.72 -2.96
C ALA A 215 -15.09 -7.75 -4.09
N ARG A 216 -16.11 -7.66 -4.96
CA ARG A 216 -16.20 -8.50 -6.15
C ARG A 216 -14.96 -8.38 -7.02
N GLN A 217 -14.54 -7.16 -7.33
CA GLN A 217 -13.36 -6.90 -8.16
C GLN A 217 -12.07 -7.43 -7.50
N GLN A 218 -11.94 -7.29 -6.17
CA GLN A 218 -10.80 -7.85 -5.43
C GLN A 218 -10.77 -9.38 -5.50
N ILE A 219 -11.93 -10.04 -5.35
CA ILE A 219 -12.07 -11.48 -5.45
C ILE A 219 -11.74 -11.94 -6.89
N GLU A 220 -12.27 -11.28 -7.90
CA GLU A 220 -11.99 -11.61 -9.31
C GLU A 220 -10.49 -11.48 -9.65
N GLN A 221 -9.81 -10.47 -9.07
CA GLN A 221 -8.36 -10.34 -9.26
C GLN A 221 -7.60 -11.47 -8.56
N LYS A 222 -7.96 -11.83 -7.33
CA LYS A 222 -7.35 -12.96 -6.60
C LYS A 222 -7.56 -14.28 -7.33
N GLU A 223 -8.77 -14.52 -7.85
CA GLU A 223 -9.07 -15.69 -8.66
C GLU A 223 -8.21 -15.75 -9.93
N ARG A 224 -7.98 -14.60 -10.58
CA ARG A 224 -7.07 -14.53 -11.74
C ARG A 224 -5.65 -14.93 -11.37
N ASP A 225 -5.17 -14.46 -10.22
CA ASP A 225 -3.81 -14.76 -9.74
C ASP A 225 -3.70 -16.25 -9.36
N GLU A 226 -4.71 -16.81 -8.67
CA GLU A 226 -4.75 -18.24 -8.34
C GLU A 226 -4.83 -19.13 -9.59
N CYS A 227 -5.69 -18.77 -10.55
CA CYS A 227 -5.78 -19.48 -11.81
C CYS A 227 -4.45 -19.44 -12.60
N ALA A 228 -3.71 -18.34 -12.53
CA ALA A 228 -2.39 -18.25 -13.15
C ALA A 228 -1.40 -19.25 -12.57
N HIS A 229 -1.45 -19.49 -11.25
CA HIS A 229 -0.63 -20.50 -10.59
C HIS A 229 -1.03 -21.95 -10.90
N LEU A 230 -2.28 -22.17 -11.31
CA LEU A 230 -2.78 -23.49 -11.67
C LEU A 230 -2.44 -23.89 -13.11
N VAL A 231 -2.00 -22.97 -13.96
CA VAL A 231 -1.57 -23.30 -15.33
C VAL A 231 -0.31 -24.16 -15.26
N PRO A 232 -0.32 -25.37 -15.88
CA PRO A 232 0.85 -26.24 -15.87
C PRO A 232 2.01 -25.71 -16.71
N GLY A 233 3.22 -26.26 -16.50
CA GLY A 233 4.43 -25.88 -17.22
C GLY A 233 5.29 -24.84 -16.47
N ASP A 234 6.29 -24.32 -17.17
CA ASP A 234 7.27 -23.39 -16.60
C ASP A 234 6.82 -21.93 -16.71
N THR A 235 5.91 -21.66 -17.64
CA THR A 235 5.35 -20.32 -17.93
C THR A 235 3.99 -20.44 -18.59
N HIS A 236 3.28 -19.32 -18.69
CA HIS A 236 2.01 -19.28 -19.41
C HIS A 236 1.83 -17.97 -20.16
N ARG A 237 0.93 -17.97 -21.11
CA ARG A 237 0.46 -16.79 -21.84
C ARG A 237 -1.03 -16.91 -22.17
N ASP A 238 -1.65 -15.80 -22.60
CA ASP A 238 -3.04 -15.73 -23.04
C ASP A 238 -4.06 -16.25 -22.01
N LEU A 239 -3.75 -16.08 -20.71
CA LEU A 239 -4.65 -16.48 -19.62
C LEU A 239 -5.96 -15.69 -19.69
N ARG A 240 -7.07 -16.41 -19.77
CA ARG A 240 -8.43 -15.90 -19.68
C ARG A 240 -9.12 -16.58 -18.51
N VAL A 241 -9.71 -15.79 -17.64
CA VAL A 241 -10.44 -16.30 -16.48
C VAL A 241 -11.86 -15.73 -16.52
N ASN A 242 -12.83 -16.59 -16.38
CA ASN A 242 -14.25 -16.23 -16.23
C ASN A 242 -14.68 -16.61 -14.82
N THR A 243 -14.84 -15.60 -13.96
CA THR A 243 -15.17 -15.77 -12.55
C THR A 243 -16.63 -15.41 -12.30
N THR A 244 -17.33 -16.23 -11.55
CA THR A 244 -18.65 -15.95 -11.00
C THR A 244 -18.54 -15.88 -9.48
N VAL A 245 -18.86 -14.71 -8.91
CA VAL A 245 -18.87 -14.50 -7.46
C VAL A 245 -20.32 -14.57 -6.97
N THR A 246 -20.57 -15.46 -5.99
CA THR A 246 -21.87 -15.68 -5.37
C THR A 246 -21.80 -15.48 -3.86
N GLU A 247 -22.94 -15.49 -3.17
CA GLU A 247 -23.06 -15.35 -1.71
C GLU A 247 -22.37 -14.09 -1.16
N LEU A 248 -22.35 -13.03 -1.98
CA LEU A 248 -21.71 -11.79 -1.60
C LEU A 248 -22.53 -11.09 -0.51
N ALA A 249 -21.91 -10.87 0.65
CA ALA A 249 -22.51 -10.15 1.77
C ALA A 249 -21.45 -9.26 2.44
N ALA A 250 -21.90 -8.14 3.01
CA ALA A 250 -21.03 -7.20 3.70
C ALA A 250 -21.66 -6.76 5.02
N ARG A 251 -20.81 -6.53 6.03
CA ARG A 251 -21.17 -5.86 7.28
C ARG A 251 -20.17 -4.74 7.59
N LEU A 252 -20.67 -3.68 8.22
CA LEU A 252 -19.85 -2.55 8.60
C LEU A 252 -19.14 -2.83 9.94
N LEU A 253 -17.85 -2.56 9.96
CA LEU A 253 -16.98 -2.70 11.13
C LEU A 253 -16.25 -1.40 11.43
N TYR A 254 -15.79 -1.25 12.67
CA TYR A 254 -14.80 -0.26 13.04
C TYR A 254 -13.43 -0.91 13.29
N LEU A 255 -12.41 -0.41 12.60
CA LEU A 255 -11.02 -0.80 12.77
C LEU A 255 -10.25 0.27 13.56
N PRO A 256 -9.44 -0.12 14.56
CA PRO A 256 -8.68 0.83 15.37
C PRO A 256 -7.46 1.33 14.59
N VAL A 257 -7.37 2.63 14.34
CA VAL A 257 -6.28 3.24 13.59
C VAL A 257 -5.77 4.48 14.31
N TRP A 258 -4.47 4.57 14.47
CA TRP A 258 -3.80 5.79 14.87
C TRP A 258 -3.38 6.56 13.62
N LEU A 259 -3.72 7.83 13.56
CA LEU A 259 -3.45 8.72 12.44
C LEU A 259 -2.54 9.87 12.87
N ALA A 260 -1.56 10.21 12.04
CA ALA A 260 -0.86 11.48 12.11
C ALA A 260 -0.71 12.08 10.71
N SER A 261 -0.90 13.39 10.65
CA SER A 261 -0.54 14.20 9.50
C SER A 261 0.42 15.29 9.94
N PHE A 262 1.49 15.50 9.18
CA PHE A 262 2.46 16.55 9.45
C PHE A 262 2.87 17.25 8.15
N GLN A 263 3.21 18.52 8.27
CA GLN A 263 3.69 19.30 7.15
C GLN A 263 5.21 19.42 7.19
N TYR A 264 5.87 19.10 6.07
CA TYR A 264 7.31 19.26 5.91
C TYR A 264 7.60 20.01 4.61
N LYS A 265 8.23 21.19 4.71
CA LYS A 265 8.56 22.06 3.56
C LYS A 265 7.38 22.31 2.61
N GLY A 266 6.20 22.57 3.17
CA GLY A 266 4.98 22.86 2.41
C GLY A 266 4.20 21.65 1.91
N THR A 267 4.72 20.43 2.05
CA THR A 267 4.03 19.20 1.67
C THR A 267 3.48 18.49 2.90
N VAL A 268 2.22 18.04 2.83
CA VAL A 268 1.58 17.26 3.87
C VAL A 268 1.93 15.78 3.70
N TYR A 269 2.43 15.18 4.76
CA TYR A 269 2.71 13.75 4.85
C TYR A 269 1.80 13.12 5.88
N ARG A 270 1.43 11.87 5.64
CA ARG A 270 0.54 11.10 6.51
C ARG A 270 1.22 9.82 6.95
N CYS A 271 0.89 9.37 8.15
CA CYS A 271 1.18 8.02 8.57
C CYS A 271 0.01 7.44 9.34
N VAL A 272 -0.11 6.12 9.27
CA VAL A 272 -1.14 5.34 9.93
C VAL A 272 -0.48 4.23 10.73
N VAL A 273 -1.04 3.92 11.89
CA VAL A 273 -0.61 2.78 12.70
C VAL A 273 -1.83 1.93 13.02
N ASN A 274 -1.71 0.64 12.82
CA ASN A 274 -2.69 -0.32 13.25
C ASN A 274 -2.83 -0.26 14.78
N GLY A 275 -4.01 0.11 15.26
CA GLY A 275 -4.27 0.29 16.69
C GLY A 275 -4.29 -1.01 17.50
N GLN A 276 -4.26 -2.15 16.80
CA GLN A 276 -4.19 -3.47 17.40
C GLN A 276 -2.76 -4.03 17.43
N SER A 277 -2.07 -4.05 16.28
CA SER A 277 -0.75 -4.66 16.14
C SER A 277 0.42 -3.70 16.31
N GLY A 278 0.19 -2.40 16.13
CA GLY A 278 1.26 -1.40 16.11
C GLY A 278 2.00 -1.32 14.75
N GLN A 279 1.59 -2.07 13.74
CA GLN A 279 2.17 -1.96 12.41
C GLN A 279 1.97 -0.54 11.87
N ILE A 280 3.05 0.07 11.39
CA ILE A 280 3.06 1.44 10.90
C ILE A 280 3.35 1.50 9.41
N GLY A 281 2.56 2.29 8.69
CA GLY A 281 2.76 2.61 7.29
C GLY A 281 2.59 4.11 7.05
N GLY A 282 3.17 4.62 5.99
CA GLY A 282 3.01 6.04 5.70
C GLY A 282 3.96 6.57 4.64
N GLU A 283 3.84 7.87 4.43
CA GLU A 283 4.69 8.63 3.54
C GLU A 283 5.67 9.46 4.37
N ALA A 284 6.92 9.48 3.96
CA ALA A 284 7.95 10.29 4.59
C ALA A 284 8.75 11.06 3.55
N PRO A 285 9.14 12.31 3.85
CA PRO A 285 9.94 13.10 2.94
C PRO A 285 11.31 12.47 2.69
N ILE A 286 11.79 12.61 1.45
CA ILE A 286 13.10 12.16 1.03
C ILE A 286 14.06 13.36 0.95
N SER A 287 15.24 13.23 1.53
CA SER A 287 16.28 14.23 1.47
C SER A 287 16.98 14.21 0.10
N LYS A 288 16.65 15.19 -0.76
CA LYS A 288 17.29 15.33 -2.08
C LYS A 288 18.82 15.40 -1.99
N GLY A 289 19.36 16.04 -0.93
CA GLY A 289 20.80 16.12 -0.73
C GLY A 289 21.47 14.76 -0.46
N ARG A 290 20.81 13.86 0.31
CA ARG A 290 21.34 12.52 0.55
C ARG A 290 21.23 11.63 -0.69
N VAL A 291 20.14 11.76 -1.46
CA VAL A 291 20.01 11.07 -2.75
C VAL A 291 21.14 11.50 -3.67
N LEU A 292 21.40 12.82 -3.81
CA LEU A 292 22.46 13.34 -4.64
C LEU A 292 23.85 12.84 -4.18
N LEU A 293 24.08 12.80 -2.87
CA LEU A 293 25.33 12.28 -2.30
C LEU A 293 25.56 10.81 -2.66
N VAL A 294 24.53 9.98 -2.52
CA VAL A 294 24.61 8.55 -2.88
C VAL A 294 24.85 8.39 -4.39
N VAL A 295 24.13 9.12 -5.22
CA VAL A 295 24.34 9.09 -6.68
C VAL A 295 25.76 9.50 -7.03
N ALA A 296 26.29 10.58 -6.44
CA ALA A 296 27.67 11.01 -6.66
C ALA A 296 28.68 9.96 -6.19
N ALA A 297 28.44 9.31 -5.05
CA ALA A 297 29.31 8.24 -4.55
C ALA A 297 29.32 7.00 -5.49
N VAL A 298 28.15 6.61 -6.01
CA VAL A 298 28.04 5.52 -6.98
C VAL A 298 28.78 5.85 -8.27
N ILE A 299 28.62 7.07 -8.80
CA ILE A 299 29.33 7.51 -10.01
C ILE A 299 30.85 7.51 -9.75
N ALA A 300 31.31 8.03 -8.62
CA ALA A 300 32.74 8.01 -8.26
C ALA A 300 33.29 6.58 -8.18
N ALA A 301 32.53 5.66 -7.55
CA ALA A 301 32.90 4.24 -7.47
C ALA A 301 33.03 3.60 -8.87
N LEU A 302 32.07 3.86 -9.76
CA LEU A 302 32.10 3.34 -11.12
C LEU A 302 33.29 3.91 -11.93
N LEU A 303 33.60 5.19 -11.75
CA LEU A 303 34.78 5.81 -12.37
C LEU A 303 36.10 5.18 -11.86
N VAL A 304 36.20 4.90 -10.57
CA VAL A 304 37.37 4.23 -10.00
C VAL A 304 37.52 2.80 -10.57
N ILE A 305 36.42 2.04 -10.64
CA ILE A 305 36.40 0.69 -11.24
C ILE A 305 36.83 0.77 -12.71
N PHE A 306 36.27 1.71 -13.47
CA PHE A 306 36.63 1.91 -14.86
C PHE A 306 38.14 2.25 -15.05
N LEU A 307 38.68 3.14 -14.23
CA LEU A 307 40.11 3.50 -14.26
C LEU A 307 40.99 2.30 -13.91
N LEU A 308 40.63 1.54 -12.87
CA LEU A 308 41.33 0.29 -12.51
C LEU A 308 41.30 -0.72 -13.66
N PHE A 309 40.14 -0.87 -14.33
CA PHE A 309 40.00 -1.75 -15.48
C PHE A 309 40.89 -1.30 -16.64
N GLN A 310 41.02 0.01 -16.90
CA GLN A 310 41.94 0.55 -17.92
C GLN A 310 43.43 0.33 -17.57
N LEU A 311 43.79 0.49 -16.28
CA LEU A 311 45.15 0.27 -15.81
C LEU A 311 45.58 -1.20 -15.85
N LEU A 312 44.60 -2.11 -15.61
CA LEU A 312 44.83 -3.57 -15.61
C LEU A 312 44.70 -4.21 -17.01
N ARG A 313 44.31 -3.45 -18.03
CA ARG A 313 44.30 -3.96 -19.42
C ARG A 313 45.73 -4.31 -19.81
N PRO A 314 46.01 -5.56 -20.19
CA PRO A 314 47.35 -5.90 -20.70
C PRO A 314 47.58 -5.09 -21.97
N HIS A 315 48.68 -4.32 -22.00
CA HIS A 315 49.14 -3.64 -23.18
C HIS A 315 49.39 -4.70 -24.24
N GLY A 316 48.67 -4.58 -25.37
CA GLY A 316 48.73 -5.56 -26.46
C GLY A 316 50.19 -5.89 -26.83
N VAL A 317 50.47 -7.19 -26.87
CA VAL A 317 51.74 -7.70 -27.41
C VAL A 317 51.86 -7.15 -28.84
N PRO A 318 52.97 -6.47 -29.22
CA PRO A 318 53.13 -5.97 -30.58
C PRO A 318 53.11 -7.14 -31.53
N ILE A 319 52.23 -7.10 -32.53
CA ILE A 319 52.12 -8.10 -33.61
C ILE A 319 53.45 -8.04 -34.37
N PRO A 320 54.22 -9.15 -34.44
CA PRO A 320 55.45 -9.19 -35.21
C PRO A 320 55.11 -8.95 -36.69
N THR A 321 55.72 -7.91 -37.29
CA THR A 321 55.63 -7.62 -38.72
C THR A 321 56.20 -8.79 -39.52
N PRO A 322 55.51 -9.30 -40.55
CA PRO A 322 56.04 -10.36 -41.39
C PRO A 322 57.29 -9.85 -42.15
N THR A 323 58.45 -10.43 -41.86
CA THR A 323 59.65 -10.22 -42.66
C THR A 323 59.47 -10.79 -44.04
N ARG A 324 59.44 -9.92 -45.07
CA ARG A 324 59.60 -10.34 -46.44
C ARG A 324 60.97 -10.97 -46.62
N ARG A 325 61.03 -12.23 -46.93
CA ARG A 325 62.23 -12.89 -47.45
C ARG A 325 62.37 -12.52 -48.95
N PRO A 326 63.63 -12.38 -49.40
CA PRO A 326 63.97 -12.01 -50.75
C PRO A 326 63.66 -13.10 -51.77
#